data_846b8bf836eefb78c98f6ed7ceab8cf5
#
_entry.id   846b8bf836eefb78c98f6ed7ceab8cf5
#
_cell.length_a   1.000
_cell.length_b   1.000
_cell.length_c   1.000
_cell.angle_alpha   90.00
_cell.angle_beta   90.00
_cell.angle_gamma   90.00
#
_symmetry.space_group_name_H-M   'P 1'
#
loop_
_entity.id
_entity.type
_entity.pdbx_description
1 polymer ?
#
loop_
_entity_poly.entity_id
_entity_poly.type
_entity_poly.pdbx_seq_one_letter_code
_entity_poly.pdbx_strand_id
1 'polypeptide(L)'
;SDLHNLVSLYHDLTQGGYKIGQSIAFVVTQPKIREVWAADFRDRVVHHIIYNAICERFHKKFIRDTYACIPDRGTHDGMRRISGFARSITRGWSRPAYFLKADVANFFNSIDRHILISLLERYIDEEWLRVLIRQVALHDPRTNFITRSPQSLFEQVPRHKSLLHAPDGIGLPI
;
A
#
# COMPACT_ATOMS: atom_id res chain seq x y z
N SER A 1 25.39 7.98 -12.12
CA SER A 1 25.60 7.48 -10.76
C SER A 1 24.34 7.74 -9.92
N ASP A 2 24.14 6.97 -8.89
CA ASP A 2 22.92 7.06 -8.03
C ASP A 2 22.75 8.44 -7.43
N LEU A 3 23.86 9.12 -7.09
CA LEU A 3 23.86 10.49 -6.59
C LEU A 3 23.28 11.48 -7.61
N HIS A 4 23.65 11.36 -8.89
CA HIS A 4 23.10 12.21 -9.94
C HIS A 4 21.58 12.04 -10.09
N ASN A 5 21.09 10.81 -10.01
CA ASN A 5 19.65 10.51 -10.07
C ASN A 5 18.89 11.10 -8.87
N LEU A 6 19.48 11.05 -7.67
CA LEU A 6 18.89 11.65 -6.47
C LEU A 6 18.86 13.18 -6.54
N VAL A 7 19.92 13.82 -7.02
CA VAL A 7 19.97 15.27 -7.23
C VAL A 7 18.93 15.70 -8.27
N SER A 8 18.82 14.97 -9.38
CA SER A 8 17.79 15.22 -10.39
C SER A 8 16.37 15.09 -9.82
N LEU A 9 16.12 14.04 -9.02
CA LEU A 9 14.82 13.87 -8.36
C LEU A 9 14.51 15.03 -7.39
N TYR A 10 15.49 15.46 -6.61
CA TYR A 10 15.34 16.61 -5.71
C TYR A 10 14.96 17.89 -6.48
N HIS A 11 15.64 18.18 -7.58
CA HIS A 11 15.30 19.33 -8.43
C HIS A 11 13.89 19.23 -8.99
N ASP A 12 13.49 18.06 -9.51
CA ASP A 12 12.16 17.88 -10.06
C ASP A 12 11.06 18.03 -9.01
N LEU A 13 11.29 17.53 -7.79
CA LEU A 13 10.33 17.69 -6.69
C LEU A 13 10.22 19.14 -6.22
N THR A 14 11.32 19.87 -6.13
CA THR A 14 11.35 21.26 -5.67
C THR A 14 10.84 22.25 -6.69
N GLN A 15 10.98 21.96 -7.97
CA GLN A 15 10.54 22.82 -9.08
C GLN A 15 9.19 22.42 -9.70
N GLY A 16 8.53 21.41 -9.15
CA GLY A 16 7.25 20.92 -9.66
C GLY A 16 7.35 20.16 -10.99
N GLY A 17 8.55 19.75 -11.39
CA GLY A 17 8.81 19.01 -12.63
C GLY A 17 8.70 17.48 -12.49
N TYR A 18 8.41 16.96 -11.29
CA TYR A 18 8.32 15.53 -11.07
C TYR A 18 7.18 14.91 -11.89
N LYS A 19 7.53 13.87 -12.63
CA LYS A 19 6.58 13.01 -13.37
C LYS A 19 6.79 11.57 -12.98
N ILE A 20 5.69 10.84 -12.80
CA ILE A 20 5.71 9.42 -12.48
C ILE A 20 6.22 8.64 -13.68
N GLY A 21 7.12 7.71 -13.44
CA GLY A 21 7.77 6.89 -14.44
C GLY A 21 6.90 5.74 -14.94
N GLN A 22 7.52 4.85 -15.69
CA GLN A 22 6.88 3.69 -16.27
C GLN A 22 6.73 2.58 -15.22
N SER A 23 5.51 2.06 -15.08
CA SER A 23 5.21 0.92 -14.22
C SER A 23 5.57 -0.41 -14.89
N ILE A 24 5.82 -1.44 -14.09
CA ILE A 24 6.07 -2.81 -14.55
C ILE A 24 4.96 -3.69 -14.01
N ALA A 25 4.20 -4.32 -14.91
CA ALA A 25 3.19 -5.31 -14.54
C ALA A 25 3.74 -6.73 -14.76
N PHE A 26 3.55 -7.61 -13.78
CA PHE A 26 3.90 -9.02 -13.89
C PHE A 26 3.00 -9.88 -13.02
N VAL A 27 3.02 -11.19 -13.26
CA VAL A 27 2.21 -12.15 -12.51
C VAL A 27 3.10 -13.05 -11.68
N VAL A 28 2.77 -13.16 -10.40
CA VAL A 28 3.36 -14.11 -9.46
C VAL A 28 2.40 -15.28 -9.30
N THR A 29 2.90 -16.50 -9.41
CA THR A 29 2.07 -17.70 -9.38
C THR A 29 2.04 -18.39 -8.01
N GLN A 30 3.03 -18.12 -7.15
CA GLN A 30 3.15 -18.77 -5.84
C GLN A 30 3.11 -17.73 -4.71
N PRO A 31 2.49 -18.01 -3.55
CA PRO A 31 1.68 -19.21 -3.24
C PRO A 31 0.28 -19.20 -3.89
N LYS A 32 -0.12 -18.09 -4.47
CA LYS A 32 -1.37 -17.88 -5.22
C LYS A 32 -1.10 -16.95 -6.39
N ILE A 33 -1.81 -17.14 -7.49
CA ILE A 33 -1.70 -16.27 -8.65
C ILE A 33 -2.15 -14.85 -8.31
N ARG A 34 -1.29 -13.86 -8.64
CA ARG A 34 -1.52 -12.43 -8.40
C ARG A 34 -0.89 -11.59 -9.48
N GLU A 35 -1.60 -10.59 -9.91
CA GLU A 35 -1.07 -9.49 -10.69
C GLU A 35 -0.35 -8.52 -9.75
N VAL A 36 0.86 -8.13 -10.10
CA VAL A 36 1.71 -7.21 -9.33
C VAL A 36 2.11 -6.03 -10.21
N TRP A 37 2.03 -4.84 -9.67
CA TRP A 37 2.40 -3.58 -10.31
C TRP A 37 3.55 -2.94 -9.56
N ALA A 38 4.72 -2.94 -10.14
CA ALA A 38 5.89 -2.31 -9.55
C ALA A 38 6.10 -0.91 -10.14
N ALA A 39 6.14 0.08 -9.28
CA ALA A 39 6.55 1.43 -9.65
C ALA A 39 8.05 1.47 -9.99
N ASP A 40 8.46 2.43 -10.83
CA ASP A 40 9.87 2.73 -11.07
C ASP A 40 10.62 2.99 -9.75
N PHE A 41 11.94 2.74 -9.75
CA PHE A 41 12.74 2.93 -8.54
C PHE A 41 12.67 4.37 -8.01
N ARG A 42 12.69 5.33 -8.92
CA ARG A 42 12.59 6.76 -8.61
C ARG A 42 11.27 7.10 -7.92
N ASP A 43 10.18 6.52 -8.40
CA ASP A 43 8.84 6.71 -7.79
C ASP A 43 8.76 6.07 -6.43
N ARG A 44 9.40 4.91 -6.22
CA ARG A 44 9.48 4.29 -4.89
C ARG A 44 10.19 5.16 -3.87
N VAL A 45 11.21 5.91 -4.29
CA VAL A 45 11.84 6.92 -3.41
C VAL A 45 10.84 8.00 -3.02
N VAL A 46 10.02 8.49 -3.97
CA VAL A 46 8.95 9.45 -3.68
C VAL A 46 7.90 8.87 -2.73
N HIS A 47 7.50 7.61 -2.92
CA HIS A 47 6.60 6.92 -2.00
C HIS A 47 7.16 6.88 -0.57
N HIS A 48 8.47 6.64 -0.42
CA HIS A 48 9.12 6.68 0.89
C HIS A 48 9.18 8.09 1.48
N ILE A 49 9.39 9.13 0.68
CA ILE A 49 9.32 10.52 1.14
C ILE A 49 7.94 10.82 1.70
N ILE A 50 6.87 10.47 0.97
CA ILE A 50 5.49 10.63 1.44
C ILE A 50 5.29 9.85 2.75
N TYR A 51 5.65 8.56 2.77
CA TYR A 51 5.51 7.72 3.95
C TYR A 51 6.19 8.35 5.17
N ASN A 52 7.44 8.76 5.06
CA ASN A 52 8.20 9.36 6.16
C ASN A 52 7.56 10.67 6.66
N ALA A 53 6.96 11.44 5.76
CA ALA A 53 6.30 12.69 6.12
C ALA A 53 4.99 12.48 6.91
N ILE A 54 4.28 11.36 6.67
CA ILE A 54 2.94 11.15 7.26
C ILE A 54 2.88 10.07 8.34
N CYS A 55 3.83 9.12 8.37
CA CYS A 55 3.72 7.88 9.16
C CYS A 55 3.47 8.14 10.66
N GLU A 56 4.18 9.08 11.28
CA GLU A 56 3.97 9.40 12.70
C GLU A 56 2.56 9.89 13.02
N ARG A 57 1.97 10.70 12.13
CA ARG A 57 0.61 11.25 12.31
C ARG A 57 -0.42 10.13 12.34
N PHE A 58 -0.25 9.12 11.47
CA PHE A 58 -1.15 7.99 11.38
C PHE A 58 -0.88 6.94 12.46
N HIS A 59 0.39 6.68 12.81
CA HIS A 59 0.73 5.76 13.89
C HIS A 59 0.09 6.15 15.24
N LYS A 60 0.00 7.46 15.52
CA LYS A 60 -0.67 8.00 16.73
C LYS A 60 -2.18 7.75 16.76
N LYS A 61 -2.80 7.46 15.60
CA LYS A 61 -4.24 7.22 15.48
C LYS A 61 -4.60 5.74 15.46
N PHE A 62 -3.65 4.86 15.19
CA PHE A 62 -3.89 3.43 15.19
C PHE A 62 -4.14 2.91 16.58
N ILE A 63 -5.02 1.91 16.67
CA ILE A 63 -5.22 1.19 17.93
C ILE A 63 -3.94 0.48 18.36
N ARG A 64 -3.79 0.24 19.68
CA ARG A 64 -2.59 -0.40 20.25
C ARG A 64 -2.25 -1.72 19.57
N ASP A 65 -3.27 -2.48 19.19
CA ASP A 65 -3.11 -3.82 18.62
C ASP A 65 -3.05 -3.81 17.07
N THR A 66 -2.40 -2.80 16.50
CA THR A 66 -2.01 -2.75 15.08
C THR A 66 -0.56 -3.21 14.94
N TYR A 67 -0.28 -4.18 14.05
CA TYR A 67 1.01 -4.86 13.95
C TYR A 67 1.67 -4.81 12.56
N ALA A 68 0.96 -4.29 11.56
CA ALA A 68 1.50 -4.19 10.20
C ALA A 68 2.29 -2.90 10.02
N CYS A 69 3.56 -3.02 9.62
CA CYS A 69 4.45 -1.90 9.27
C CYS A 69 4.60 -0.83 10.37
N ILE A 70 4.48 -1.21 11.64
CA ILE A 70 4.71 -0.32 12.77
C ILE A 70 6.01 -0.72 13.46
N PRO A 71 6.95 0.21 13.70
CA PRO A 71 8.15 -0.09 14.46
C PRO A 71 7.83 -0.69 15.82
N ASP A 72 8.62 -1.67 16.25
CA ASP A 72 8.52 -2.37 17.54
C ASP A 72 7.21 -3.14 17.78
N ARG A 73 6.36 -3.26 16.77
CA ARG A 73 5.08 -4.01 16.82
C ARG A 73 4.98 -5.02 15.68
N GLY A 74 5.85 -6.01 15.69
CA GLY A 74 5.86 -7.07 14.69
C GLY A 74 4.97 -8.28 15.05
N THR A 75 5.04 -9.30 14.22
CA THR A 75 4.28 -10.55 14.36
C THR A 75 4.41 -11.19 15.74
N HIS A 76 5.63 -11.20 16.32
CA HIS A 76 5.85 -11.78 17.64
C HIS A 76 5.15 -11.02 18.76
N ASP A 77 5.07 -9.68 18.68
CA ASP A 77 4.30 -8.89 19.65
C ASP A 77 2.80 -9.20 19.53
N GLY A 78 2.28 -9.28 18.31
CA GLY A 78 0.91 -9.70 18.04
C GLY A 78 0.59 -11.10 18.61
N MET A 79 1.48 -12.06 18.40
CA MET A 79 1.32 -13.42 18.95
C MET A 79 1.29 -13.43 20.49
N ARG A 80 2.15 -12.68 21.14
CA ARG A 80 2.13 -12.55 22.62
C ARG A 80 0.82 -11.92 23.11
N ARG A 81 0.37 -10.88 22.42
CA ARG A 81 -0.88 -10.19 22.79
C ARG A 81 -2.10 -11.10 22.64
N ILE A 82 -2.25 -11.78 21.50
CA ILE A 82 -3.39 -12.69 21.31
C ILE A 82 -3.38 -13.87 22.29
N SER A 83 -2.19 -14.39 22.62
CA SER A 83 -2.03 -15.42 23.64
C SER A 83 -2.48 -14.93 25.03
N GLY A 84 -2.14 -13.67 25.37
CA GLY A 84 -2.60 -13.02 26.59
C GLY A 84 -4.11 -12.86 26.65
N PHE A 85 -4.73 -12.40 25.57
CA PHE A 85 -6.19 -12.30 25.45
C PHE A 85 -6.86 -13.67 25.57
N ALA A 86 -6.35 -14.68 24.85
CA ALA A 86 -6.89 -16.03 24.92
C ALA A 86 -6.85 -16.59 26.34
N ARG A 87 -5.70 -16.45 27.04
CA ARG A 87 -5.57 -16.89 28.44
C ARG A 87 -6.54 -16.16 29.37
N SER A 88 -6.68 -14.84 29.21
CA SER A 88 -7.61 -14.04 30.02
C SER A 88 -9.07 -14.44 29.82
N ILE A 89 -9.54 -14.51 28.54
CA ILE A 89 -10.92 -14.85 28.21
C ILE A 89 -11.26 -16.26 28.63
N THR A 90 -10.33 -17.22 28.46
CA THR A 90 -10.54 -18.62 28.84
C THR A 90 -10.31 -18.88 30.34
N ARG A 91 -9.97 -17.86 31.12
CA ARG A 91 -9.59 -18.01 32.55
C ARG A 91 -8.50 -19.08 32.73
N GLY A 92 -7.38 -18.91 32.01
CA GLY A 92 -6.30 -19.86 32.06
C GLY A 92 -6.62 -21.22 31.40
N TRP A 93 -7.37 -21.20 30.31
CA TRP A 93 -7.80 -22.39 29.53
C TRP A 93 -8.86 -23.27 30.23
N SER A 94 -9.54 -22.74 31.22
CA SER A 94 -10.55 -23.50 31.96
C SER A 94 -11.96 -23.44 31.37
N ARG A 95 -12.18 -22.56 30.37
CA ARG A 95 -13.48 -22.45 29.66
C ARG A 95 -13.28 -22.19 28.17
N PRO A 96 -14.22 -22.57 27.30
CA PRO A 96 -14.18 -22.30 25.89
C PRO A 96 -14.27 -20.79 25.58
N ALA A 97 -13.69 -20.35 24.45
CA ALA A 97 -13.84 -19.02 23.91
C ALA A 97 -13.95 -19.11 22.39
N TYR A 98 -14.49 -18.05 21.78
CA TYR A 98 -14.64 -17.95 20.34
C TYR A 98 -13.56 -17.02 19.77
N PHE A 99 -13.11 -17.34 18.58
CA PHE A 99 -12.16 -16.54 17.82
C PHE A 99 -12.77 -16.18 16.46
N LEU A 100 -12.88 -14.88 16.17
CA LEU A 100 -13.30 -14.38 14.87
C LEU A 100 -12.07 -13.96 14.08
N LYS A 101 -11.84 -14.57 12.91
CA LYS A 101 -10.88 -14.12 11.91
C LYS A 101 -11.65 -13.50 10.75
N ALA A 102 -11.44 -12.22 10.51
CA ALA A 102 -12.03 -11.49 9.40
C ALA A 102 -10.93 -10.89 8.49
N ASP A 103 -11.23 -10.74 7.22
CA ASP A 103 -10.35 -10.14 6.22
C ASP A 103 -11.18 -9.34 5.21
N VAL A 104 -10.60 -8.28 4.66
CA VAL A 104 -11.25 -7.46 3.64
C VAL A 104 -10.89 -8.02 2.26
N ALA A 105 -11.89 -8.53 1.55
CA ALA A 105 -11.68 -9.09 0.22
C ALA A 105 -11.21 -7.99 -0.76
N ASN A 106 -10.17 -8.30 -1.54
CA ASN A 106 -9.64 -7.42 -2.59
C ASN A 106 -9.32 -5.99 -2.12
N PHE A 107 -8.87 -5.81 -0.89
CA PHE A 107 -8.68 -4.51 -0.26
C PHE A 107 -8.04 -3.49 -1.21
N PHE A 108 -6.84 -3.74 -1.72
CA PHE A 108 -6.13 -2.78 -2.57
C PHE A 108 -6.84 -2.52 -3.91
N ASN A 109 -7.44 -3.54 -4.52
CA ASN A 109 -8.13 -3.41 -5.80
C ASN A 109 -9.52 -2.76 -5.68
N SER A 110 -10.03 -2.55 -4.46
CA SER A 110 -11.34 -1.95 -4.19
C SER A 110 -11.27 -0.56 -3.58
N ILE A 111 -10.08 -0.03 -3.34
CA ILE A 111 -9.91 1.33 -2.79
C ILE A 111 -10.35 2.37 -3.80
N ASP A 112 -11.32 3.20 -3.43
CA ASP A 112 -11.62 4.43 -4.16
C ASP A 112 -10.54 5.47 -3.85
N ARG A 113 -9.82 5.89 -4.89
CA ARG A 113 -8.67 6.81 -4.78
C ARG A 113 -9.10 8.21 -4.33
N HIS A 114 -10.29 8.68 -4.73
CA HIS A 114 -10.80 9.98 -4.32
C HIS A 114 -11.20 10.00 -2.85
N ILE A 115 -11.86 8.93 -2.39
CA ILE A 115 -12.18 8.76 -0.96
C ILE A 115 -10.87 8.69 -0.14
N LEU A 116 -9.88 7.89 -0.61
CA LEU A 116 -8.58 7.80 0.05
C LEU A 116 -7.94 9.18 0.23
N ILE A 117 -7.87 9.98 -0.84
CA ILE A 117 -7.29 11.33 -0.80
C ILE A 117 -8.06 12.20 0.19
N SER A 118 -9.39 12.21 0.13
CA SER A 118 -10.22 13.00 1.04
C SER A 118 -10.00 12.67 2.51
N LEU A 119 -9.71 11.39 2.81
CA LEU A 119 -9.39 10.94 4.17
C LEU A 119 -7.97 11.37 4.59
N LEU A 120 -6.99 11.25 3.71
CA LEU A 120 -5.61 11.64 4.00
C LEU A 120 -5.49 13.15 4.24
N GLU A 121 -6.14 13.96 3.42
CA GLU A 121 -6.08 15.41 3.49
C GLU A 121 -6.66 16.02 4.78
N ARG A 122 -7.48 15.29 5.51
CA ARG A 122 -7.94 15.70 6.85
C ARG A 122 -6.81 15.81 7.88
N TYR A 123 -5.67 15.18 7.60
CA TYR A 123 -4.56 15.06 8.53
C TYR A 123 -3.24 15.63 7.98
N ILE A 124 -3.29 16.29 6.84
CA ILE A 124 -2.12 16.83 6.15
C ILE A 124 -2.40 18.29 5.82
N ASP A 125 -1.65 19.20 6.42
CA ASP A 125 -1.83 20.63 6.23
C ASP A 125 -0.89 21.20 5.16
N GLU A 126 0.23 20.53 4.89
CA GLU A 126 1.25 20.98 3.97
C GLU A 126 0.81 20.82 2.50
N GLU A 127 0.67 21.92 1.79
CA GLU A 127 0.16 21.91 0.42
C GLU A 127 1.05 21.12 -0.56
N TRP A 128 2.36 21.24 -0.45
CA TRP A 128 3.28 20.45 -1.28
C TRP A 128 3.06 18.94 -1.13
N LEU A 129 2.77 18.49 0.09
CA LEU A 129 2.55 17.08 0.39
C LEU A 129 1.20 16.60 -0.12
N ARG A 130 0.16 17.44 -0.02
CA ARG A 130 -1.16 17.17 -0.61
C ARG A 130 -1.06 17.01 -2.13
N VAL A 131 -0.36 17.93 -2.81
CA VAL A 131 -0.15 17.86 -4.25
C VAL A 131 0.56 16.57 -4.65
N LEU A 132 1.63 16.21 -3.94
CA LEU A 132 2.40 15.01 -4.22
C LEU A 132 1.58 13.73 -3.97
N ILE A 133 0.82 13.68 -2.89
CA ILE A 133 -0.07 12.55 -2.57
C ILE A 133 -1.16 12.40 -3.64
N ARG A 134 -1.80 13.50 -4.06
CA ARG A 134 -2.78 13.46 -5.16
C ARG A 134 -2.15 12.93 -6.44
N GLN A 135 -0.98 13.43 -6.80
CA GLN A 135 -0.28 12.97 -8.00
C GLN A 135 0.00 11.47 -7.96
N VAL A 136 0.49 10.94 -6.84
CA VAL A 136 0.80 9.51 -6.68
C VAL A 136 -0.47 8.65 -6.59
N ALA A 137 -1.44 9.06 -5.77
CA ALA A 137 -2.64 8.25 -5.53
C ALA A 137 -3.62 8.23 -6.72
N LEU A 138 -3.71 9.32 -7.50
CA LEU A 138 -4.54 9.38 -8.71
C LEU A 138 -3.86 8.79 -9.93
N HIS A 139 -2.55 8.57 -9.90
CA HIS A 139 -1.85 7.98 -11.03
C HIS A 139 -2.42 6.61 -11.39
N ASP A 140 -2.78 6.45 -12.66
CA ASP A 140 -3.19 5.16 -13.19
C ASP A 140 -1.98 4.49 -13.85
N PRO A 141 -1.41 3.44 -13.26
CA PRO A 141 -0.24 2.77 -13.81
C PRO A 141 -0.52 2.12 -15.18
N ARG A 142 -1.79 1.90 -15.53
CA ARG A 142 -2.21 1.33 -16.82
C ARG A 142 -1.95 2.27 -18.01
N THR A 143 -1.74 3.55 -17.76
CA THR A 143 -1.48 4.54 -18.81
C THR A 143 -0.05 4.49 -19.36
N ASN A 144 0.90 3.98 -18.58
CA ASN A 144 2.31 3.87 -18.98
C ASN A 144 2.95 2.68 -18.27
N PHE A 145 2.93 1.51 -18.88
CA PHE A 145 3.51 0.31 -18.30
C PHE A 145 4.10 -0.64 -19.34
N ILE A 146 4.95 -1.54 -18.85
CA ILE A 146 5.43 -2.71 -19.59
C ILE A 146 5.06 -3.99 -18.84
N THR A 147 4.87 -5.08 -19.57
CA THR A 147 4.63 -6.40 -19.00
C THR A 147 5.93 -7.21 -18.96
N ARG A 148 6.17 -7.93 -17.84
CA ARG A 148 7.28 -8.88 -17.70
C ARG A 148 6.82 -10.34 -17.63
N SER A 149 5.53 -10.59 -17.70
CA SER A 149 4.97 -11.94 -17.78
C SER A 149 4.25 -12.16 -19.10
N PRO A 150 4.16 -13.40 -19.60
CA PRO A 150 3.35 -13.74 -20.76
C PRO A 150 1.88 -13.38 -20.55
N GLN A 151 1.18 -13.00 -21.63
CA GLN A 151 -0.24 -12.68 -21.61
C GLN A 151 -1.10 -13.81 -21.02
N SER A 152 -0.76 -15.06 -21.31
CA SER A 152 -1.45 -16.24 -20.79
C SER A 152 -1.47 -16.35 -19.26
N LEU A 153 -0.50 -15.74 -18.55
CA LEU A 153 -0.51 -15.67 -17.09
C LEU A 153 -1.47 -14.58 -16.58
N PHE A 154 -1.55 -13.44 -17.25
CA PHE A 154 -2.52 -12.39 -16.90
C PHE A 154 -3.96 -12.89 -17.06
N GLU A 155 -4.25 -13.70 -18.06
CA GLU A 155 -5.56 -14.30 -18.31
C GLU A 155 -6.01 -15.28 -17.20
N GLN A 156 -5.06 -15.84 -16.45
CA GLN A 156 -5.34 -16.72 -15.30
C GLN A 156 -5.68 -15.92 -14.03
N VAL A 157 -5.38 -14.63 -13.99
CA VAL A 157 -5.72 -13.77 -12.84
C VAL A 157 -7.22 -13.49 -12.86
N PRO A 158 -7.97 -13.77 -11.78
CA PRO A 158 -9.39 -13.46 -11.73
C PRO A 158 -9.64 -11.97 -11.97
N ARG A 159 -10.59 -11.61 -12.83
CA ARG A 159 -10.88 -10.22 -13.21
C ARG A 159 -11.05 -9.27 -12.02
N HIS A 160 -11.73 -9.73 -10.96
CA HIS A 160 -11.96 -8.94 -9.76
C HIS A 160 -10.70 -8.74 -8.89
N LYS A 161 -9.57 -9.38 -9.24
CA LYS A 161 -8.26 -9.26 -8.61
C LYS A 161 -7.21 -8.64 -9.51
N SER A 162 -7.60 -8.20 -10.70
CA SER A 162 -6.70 -7.59 -11.67
C SER A 162 -6.98 -6.08 -11.76
N LEU A 163 -5.94 -5.28 -11.62
CA LEU A 163 -6.03 -3.84 -11.81
C LEU A 163 -6.30 -3.49 -13.27
N LEU A 164 -5.88 -4.33 -14.22
CA LEU A 164 -6.18 -4.16 -15.65
C LEU A 164 -7.68 -4.08 -15.94
N HIS A 165 -8.50 -4.70 -15.10
CA HIS A 165 -9.96 -4.75 -15.24
C HIS A 165 -10.70 -3.86 -14.23
N ALA A 166 -9.98 -3.13 -13.38
CA ALA A 166 -10.60 -2.24 -12.40
C ALA A 166 -11.23 -1.01 -13.09
N PRO A 167 -12.36 -0.49 -12.58
CA PRO A 167 -12.90 0.79 -13.02
C PRO A 167 -11.90 1.93 -12.80
N ASP A 168 -12.05 3.02 -13.55
CA ASP A 168 -11.19 4.20 -13.37
C ASP A 168 -11.36 4.79 -11.96
N GLY A 169 -10.24 5.22 -11.38
CA GLY A 169 -10.21 5.76 -10.02
C GLY A 169 -10.32 4.71 -8.90
N ILE A 170 -10.51 3.43 -9.23
CA ILE A 170 -10.60 2.32 -8.27
C ILE A 170 -9.34 1.46 -8.32
N GLY A 171 -8.89 1.04 -7.14
CA GLY A 171 -7.73 0.17 -6.94
C GLY A 171 -6.40 0.94 -6.87
N LEU A 172 -5.51 0.41 -6.02
CA LEU A 172 -4.12 0.84 -5.92
C LEU A 172 -3.21 -0.25 -6.47
N PRO A 173 -2.10 0.11 -7.13
CA PRO A 173 -1.09 -0.86 -7.55
C PRO A 173 -0.41 -1.47 -6.31
N ILE A 174 -0.20 -2.78 -6.32
CA ILE A 174 0.46 -3.57 -5.27
C ILE A 174 1.56 -4.43 -5.87
#